data_55d9b26c1b8c44642cf422af9b889dc5
#
_entry.id   55d9b26c1b8c44642cf422af9b889dc5
#
_cell.length_a   1.000
_cell.length_b   1.000
_cell.length_c   1.000
_cell.angle_alpha   90.00
_cell.angle_beta   90.00
_cell.angle_gamma   90.00
#
_symmetry.space_group_name_H-M   'P 1'
#
loop_
_entity.id
_entity.type
_entity.pdbx_description
1 polymer ?
#
loop_
_entity_poly.entity_id
_entity_poly.type
_entity_poly.pdbx_seq_one_letter_code
_entity_poly.pdbx_strand_id
1 'polypeptide(L)'
;MRVLIVNTSERTGGAAVAANRLMKALNNNGVKAKMLVRDKQSDTLTVVGLPKSAMLHWHFLWERFVIFCQLHFSRKHLFEIDIANSGSDITKLREFQEADVIHLHWINQGMLSLNGIQKILRSGKPVVWTMHDIWPATAICHLTLGCRNFVNRCANCKYLPGGGGNNDLSSAVWRKKQQILADANIYYVACSRWLESEAKSSALLKGQKITSIPNPIDTHIYKKGNKQEARQRLGLPLDKKLVLFASQRVTNENKGMSYLVDALTKCQTPCEIVILGGHAEEVVEQLPMKAHPLGYVNDEQRIVDVYNAADVFVLPSLSENLPNTIMEAMACGVPCVAFKVGGIPEEIDHLKNGYVAAYRDAADLAKGITWALQEADYESLSQQAIHKVSQCYSQQSVALKYLDVYQQALAFKNYGL
;
A
#
# COMPACT_ATOMS: atom_id res chain seq x y z
N MET A 1 -7.93 -23.38 -10.89
CA MET A 1 -8.60 -22.12 -10.57
C MET A 1 -7.92 -20.98 -11.33
N ARG A 2 -8.74 -20.11 -11.95
CA ARG A 2 -8.30 -18.92 -12.68
C ARG A 2 -8.75 -17.68 -11.92
N VAL A 3 -7.81 -16.83 -11.55
CA VAL A 3 -8.09 -15.60 -10.78
C VAL A 3 -7.77 -14.38 -11.65
N LEU A 4 -8.71 -13.46 -11.77
CA LEU A 4 -8.48 -12.16 -12.40
C LEU A 4 -8.30 -11.09 -11.32
N ILE A 5 -7.07 -10.67 -11.12
CA ILE A 5 -6.72 -9.52 -10.28
C ILE A 5 -6.99 -8.24 -11.08
N VAL A 6 -7.74 -7.31 -10.51
CA VAL A 6 -8.09 -6.03 -11.15
C VAL A 6 -7.48 -4.89 -10.34
N ASN A 7 -6.60 -4.13 -10.97
CA ASN A 7 -5.93 -2.97 -10.35
C ASN A 7 -5.76 -1.84 -11.37
N THR A 8 -5.61 -0.61 -10.93
CA THR A 8 -5.48 0.54 -11.84
C THR A 8 -4.14 0.54 -12.57
N SER A 9 -3.03 0.37 -11.87
CA SER A 9 -1.68 0.34 -12.46
C SER A 9 -1.00 -1.00 -12.24
N GLU A 10 -0.06 -1.34 -13.12
CA GLU A 10 0.75 -2.54 -12.98
C GLU A 10 1.82 -2.43 -11.89
N ARG A 11 2.49 -1.26 -11.77
CA ARG A 11 3.67 -1.08 -10.92
C ARG A 11 3.69 0.23 -10.14
N THR A 12 2.83 1.19 -10.49
CA THR A 12 2.87 2.52 -9.86
C THR A 12 2.10 2.54 -8.55
N GLY A 13 2.81 2.76 -7.46
CA GLY A 13 2.27 2.83 -6.10
C GLY A 13 2.27 1.50 -5.35
N GLY A 14 2.20 1.57 -4.02
CA GLY A 14 2.31 0.40 -3.13
C GLY A 14 1.26 -0.67 -3.38
N ALA A 15 0.02 -0.28 -3.68
CA ALA A 15 -1.07 -1.21 -4.01
C ALA A 15 -0.79 -2.00 -5.31
N ALA A 16 -0.25 -1.34 -6.34
CA ALA A 16 0.09 -1.98 -7.60
C ALA A 16 1.24 -2.99 -7.43
N VAL A 17 2.28 -2.60 -6.69
CA VAL A 17 3.40 -3.49 -6.36
C VAL A 17 2.90 -4.72 -5.60
N ALA A 18 2.04 -4.54 -4.59
CA ALA A 18 1.49 -5.63 -3.80
C ALA A 18 0.60 -6.56 -4.64
N ALA A 19 -0.28 -6.02 -5.51
CA ALA A 19 -1.12 -6.80 -6.40
C ALA A 19 -0.30 -7.61 -7.42
N ASN A 20 0.76 -7.03 -7.97
CA ASN A 20 1.67 -7.73 -8.90
C ASN A 20 2.44 -8.84 -8.18
N ARG A 21 2.96 -8.58 -6.98
CA ARG A 21 3.61 -9.60 -6.14
C ARG A 21 2.65 -10.74 -5.79
N LEU A 22 1.38 -10.42 -5.48
CA LEU A 22 0.37 -11.44 -5.22
C LEU A 22 0.08 -12.28 -6.46
N MET A 23 -0.05 -11.67 -7.64
CA MET A 23 -0.21 -12.41 -8.90
C MET A 23 0.94 -13.41 -9.11
N LYS A 24 2.18 -12.97 -8.91
CA LYS A 24 3.36 -13.84 -9.01
C LYS A 24 3.31 -14.95 -7.95
N ALA A 25 3.00 -14.61 -6.69
CA ALA A 25 2.89 -15.57 -5.60
C ALA A 25 1.84 -16.66 -5.90
N LEU A 26 0.67 -16.28 -6.41
CA LEU A 26 -0.39 -17.21 -6.80
C LEU A 26 0.05 -18.12 -7.95
N ASN A 27 0.68 -17.57 -8.98
CA ASN A 27 1.19 -18.36 -10.11
C ASN A 27 2.27 -19.36 -9.66
N ASN A 28 3.16 -18.97 -8.76
CA ASN A 28 4.19 -19.84 -8.19
C ASN A 28 3.60 -20.96 -7.29
N ASN A 29 2.34 -20.82 -6.86
CA ASN A 29 1.64 -21.78 -6.01
C ASN A 29 0.45 -22.46 -6.73
N GLY A 30 0.52 -22.60 -8.07
CA GLY A 30 -0.40 -23.42 -8.87
C GLY A 30 -1.75 -22.78 -9.22
N VAL A 31 -1.94 -21.50 -8.97
CA VAL A 31 -3.11 -20.73 -9.41
C VAL A 31 -2.82 -20.07 -10.75
N LYS A 32 -3.75 -20.10 -11.69
CA LYS A 32 -3.64 -19.35 -12.94
C LYS A 32 -4.14 -17.91 -12.72
N ALA A 33 -3.28 -17.03 -12.21
CA ALA A 33 -3.60 -15.64 -11.95
C ALA A 33 -3.17 -14.75 -13.12
N LYS A 34 -4.07 -13.87 -13.57
CA LYS A 34 -3.78 -12.75 -14.48
C LYS A 34 -4.12 -11.44 -13.81
N MET A 35 -3.42 -10.37 -14.15
CA MET A 35 -3.69 -9.02 -13.67
C MET A 35 -4.22 -8.15 -14.81
N LEU A 36 -5.42 -7.61 -14.66
CA LEU A 36 -6.02 -6.64 -15.57
C LEU A 36 -5.78 -5.23 -15.04
N VAL A 37 -5.16 -4.39 -15.86
CA VAL A 37 -4.78 -3.02 -15.47
C VAL A 37 -5.20 -2.01 -16.53
N ARG A 38 -5.42 -0.75 -16.09
CA ARG A 38 -5.52 0.37 -17.02
C ARG A 38 -4.13 0.76 -17.53
N ASP A 39 -3.17 0.88 -16.63
CA ASP A 39 -1.82 1.38 -16.93
C ASP A 39 -0.83 0.21 -16.95
N LYS A 40 -0.77 -0.49 -18.09
CA LYS A 40 0.20 -1.56 -18.33
C LYS A 40 1.56 -0.97 -18.65
N GLN A 41 2.64 -1.47 -18.01
CA GLN A 41 4.00 -0.93 -18.09
C GLN A 41 5.04 -1.98 -18.54
N SER A 42 4.67 -3.24 -18.71
CA SER A 42 5.57 -4.31 -19.13
C SER A 42 4.95 -5.17 -20.23
N ASP A 43 5.78 -6.01 -20.86
CA ASP A 43 5.34 -7.00 -21.85
C ASP A 43 4.98 -8.35 -21.21
N THR A 44 4.87 -8.41 -19.88
CA THR A 44 4.53 -9.63 -19.15
C THR A 44 3.18 -10.19 -19.62
N LEU A 45 3.14 -11.48 -20.01
CA LEU A 45 1.94 -12.11 -20.56
C LEU A 45 0.81 -12.31 -19.54
N THR A 46 1.14 -12.39 -18.26
CA THR A 46 0.15 -12.50 -17.18
C THR A 46 -0.48 -11.15 -16.80
N VAL A 47 0.03 -10.04 -17.35
CA VAL A 47 -0.55 -8.70 -17.19
C VAL A 47 -1.26 -8.29 -18.48
N VAL A 48 -2.53 -7.99 -18.37
CA VAL A 48 -3.40 -7.59 -19.48
C VAL A 48 -3.77 -6.11 -19.29
N GLY A 49 -3.52 -5.30 -20.31
CA GLY A 49 -3.99 -3.90 -20.34
C GLY A 49 -5.42 -3.83 -20.83
N LEU A 50 -6.20 -2.88 -20.33
CA LEU A 50 -7.48 -2.55 -20.95
C LEU A 50 -7.27 -2.16 -22.43
N PRO A 51 -8.24 -2.45 -23.31
CA PRO A 51 -8.15 -2.04 -24.71
C PRO A 51 -7.90 -0.54 -24.83
N LYS A 52 -6.84 -0.17 -25.56
CA LYS A 52 -6.46 1.24 -25.73
C LYS A 52 -7.61 2.01 -26.40
N SER A 53 -8.15 2.97 -25.72
CA SER A 53 -9.16 3.89 -26.24
C SER A 53 -9.04 5.27 -25.61
N ALA A 54 -9.48 6.30 -26.29
CA ALA A 54 -9.54 7.66 -25.73
C ALA A 54 -10.43 7.71 -24.46
N MET A 55 -11.39 6.79 -24.34
CA MET A 55 -12.27 6.68 -23.17
C MET A 55 -11.51 6.38 -21.87
N LEU A 56 -10.38 5.63 -21.91
CA LEU A 56 -9.60 5.34 -20.71
C LEU A 56 -9.07 6.62 -20.07
N HIS A 57 -8.50 7.50 -20.90
CA HIS A 57 -8.00 8.78 -20.43
C HIS A 57 -9.13 9.71 -20.01
N TRP A 58 -10.26 9.68 -20.76
CA TRP A 58 -11.45 10.43 -20.43
C TRP A 58 -12.06 10.06 -19.08
N HIS A 59 -12.13 8.77 -18.71
CA HIS A 59 -12.64 8.35 -17.40
C HIS A 59 -11.85 8.97 -16.24
N PHE A 60 -10.54 8.97 -16.33
CA PHE A 60 -9.69 9.61 -15.34
C PHE A 60 -9.91 11.12 -15.27
N LEU A 61 -9.85 11.81 -16.43
CA LEU A 61 -10.01 13.27 -16.49
C LEU A 61 -11.39 13.69 -16.00
N TRP A 62 -12.44 12.95 -16.38
CA TRP A 62 -13.80 13.25 -15.95
C TRP A 62 -13.99 13.14 -14.45
N GLU A 63 -13.48 12.08 -13.84
CA GLU A 63 -13.54 11.94 -12.39
C GLU A 63 -12.80 13.08 -11.68
N ARG A 64 -11.58 13.39 -12.11
CA ARG A 64 -10.79 14.52 -11.57
C ARG A 64 -11.48 15.86 -11.77
N PHE A 65 -12.08 16.09 -12.93
CA PHE A 65 -12.83 17.31 -13.21
C PHE A 65 -14.03 17.46 -12.28
N VAL A 66 -14.83 16.42 -12.11
CA VAL A 66 -15.98 16.47 -11.18
C VAL A 66 -15.53 16.75 -9.76
N ILE A 67 -14.48 16.07 -9.28
CA ILE A 67 -13.93 16.34 -7.96
C ILE A 67 -13.40 17.78 -7.85
N PHE A 68 -12.69 18.28 -8.86
CA PHE A 68 -12.17 19.65 -8.89
C PHE A 68 -13.29 20.70 -8.78
N CYS A 69 -14.42 20.51 -9.49
CA CYS A 69 -15.61 21.35 -9.34
C CYS A 69 -16.17 21.30 -7.92
N GLN A 70 -16.26 20.12 -7.32
CA GLN A 70 -16.76 19.92 -5.95
C GLN A 70 -15.81 20.48 -4.87
N LEU A 71 -14.52 20.63 -5.21
CA LEU A 71 -13.52 21.29 -4.38
C LEU A 71 -13.46 22.81 -4.60
N HIS A 72 -14.47 23.39 -5.24
CA HIS A 72 -14.51 24.82 -5.60
C HIS A 72 -13.26 25.26 -6.38
N PHE A 73 -12.86 24.45 -7.38
CA PHE A 73 -11.70 24.65 -8.24
C PHE A 73 -10.34 24.66 -7.50
N SER A 74 -10.29 24.08 -6.29
CA SER A 74 -9.05 23.88 -5.55
C SER A 74 -8.35 22.57 -5.95
N ARG A 75 -7.02 22.59 -6.05
CA ARG A 75 -6.21 21.39 -6.23
C ARG A 75 -5.90 20.66 -4.92
N LYS A 76 -6.18 21.30 -3.78
CA LYS A 76 -6.04 20.68 -2.47
C LYS A 76 -6.99 19.47 -2.39
N HIS A 77 -6.49 18.35 -1.93
CA HIS A 77 -7.24 17.09 -1.81
C HIS A 77 -7.72 16.44 -3.13
N LEU A 78 -7.36 16.99 -4.31
CA LEU A 78 -7.81 16.47 -5.61
C LEU A 78 -7.49 14.99 -5.84
N PHE A 79 -6.40 14.49 -5.24
CA PHE A 79 -5.93 13.09 -5.34
C PHE A 79 -6.06 12.31 -4.03
N GLU A 80 -6.61 12.91 -2.99
CA GLU A 80 -6.83 12.25 -1.70
C GLU A 80 -8.23 11.63 -1.59
N ILE A 81 -9.11 11.96 -2.56
CA ILE A 81 -10.47 11.44 -2.64
C ILE A 81 -10.77 10.88 -4.02
N ASP A 82 -11.60 9.84 -4.07
CA ASP A 82 -12.13 9.22 -5.28
C ASP A 82 -13.62 8.92 -5.15
N ILE A 83 -14.36 9.18 -6.21
CA ILE A 83 -15.83 9.03 -6.23
C ILE A 83 -16.29 7.88 -7.14
N ALA A 84 -15.40 7.33 -7.95
CA ALA A 84 -15.64 6.23 -8.88
C ALA A 84 -16.91 6.44 -9.73
N ASN A 85 -17.11 7.68 -10.22
CA ASN A 85 -18.25 8.05 -11.05
C ASN A 85 -18.11 7.65 -12.52
N SER A 86 -16.91 7.33 -12.95
CA SER A 86 -16.54 6.94 -14.30
C SER A 86 -15.51 5.81 -14.30
N GLY A 87 -15.56 4.93 -15.28
CA GLY A 87 -14.64 3.79 -15.39
C GLY A 87 -15.07 2.78 -16.45
N SER A 88 -14.20 1.82 -16.74
CA SER A 88 -14.39 0.84 -17.81
C SER A 88 -15.33 -0.30 -17.39
N ASP A 89 -16.12 -0.82 -18.33
CA ASP A 89 -16.87 -2.06 -18.17
C ASP A 89 -15.98 -3.25 -18.54
N ILE A 90 -15.50 -3.97 -17.56
CA ILE A 90 -14.63 -5.12 -17.76
C ILE A 90 -15.38 -6.45 -17.92
N THR A 91 -16.71 -6.46 -17.69
CA THR A 91 -17.50 -7.71 -17.66
C THR A 91 -17.56 -8.41 -19.00
N LYS A 92 -17.32 -7.70 -20.11
CA LYS A 92 -17.32 -8.23 -21.47
C LYS A 92 -15.94 -8.74 -21.94
N LEU A 93 -14.90 -8.50 -21.16
CA LEU A 93 -13.54 -8.94 -21.53
C LEU A 93 -13.40 -10.45 -21.38
N ARG A 94 -12.60 -11.05 -22.27
CA ARG A 94 -12.34 -12.49 -22.26
C ARG A 94 -11.77 -12.94 -20.91
N GLU A 95 -10.81 -12.19 -20.37
CA GLU A 95 -10.19 -12.48 -19.07
C GLU A 95 -11.19 -12.50 -17.92
N PHE A 96 -12.19 -11.60 -17.94
CA PHE A 96 -13.28 -11.61 -16.98
C PHE A 96 -14.17 -12.84 -17.15
N GLN A 97 -14.56 -13.16 -18.38
CA GLN A 97 -15.43 -14.31 -18.68
C GLN A 97 -14.79 -15.64 -18.28
N GLU A 98 -13.49 -15.80 -18.54
CA GLU A 98 -12.73 -17.00 -18.23
C GLU A 98 -12.38 -17.16 -16.75
N ALA A 99 -12.43 -16.10 -15.95
CA ALA A 99 -12.05 -16.13 -14.54
C ALA A 99 -13.08 -16.89 -13.67
N ASP A 100 -12.58 -17.69 -12.75
CA ASP A 100 -13.39 -18.37 -11.73
C ASP A 100 -13.65 -17.45 -10.53
N VAL A 101 -12.70 -16.54 -10.22
CA VAL A 101 -12.76 -15.54 -9.14
C VAL A 101 -12.31 -14.19 -9.68
N ILE A 102 -13.03 -13.13 -9.33
CA ILE A 102 -12.64 -11.74 -9.58
C ILE A 102 -12.04 -11.18 -8.29
N HIS A 103 -10.82 -10.70 -8.37
CA HIS A 103 -10.10 -10.16 -7.22
C HIS A 103 -9.80 -8.67 -7.43
N LEU A 104 -10.56 -7.82 -6.77
CA LEU A 104 -10.39 -6.37 -6.83
C LEU A 104 -9.28 -5.93 -5.86
N HIS A 105 -8.45 -5.01 -6.30
CA HIS A 105 -7.46 -4.32 -5.49
C HIS A 105 -7.73 -2.82 -5.47
N TRP A 106 -6.80 -2.00 -5.94
CA TRP A 106 -6.98 -0.56 -6.04
C TRP A 106 -7.54 -0.18 -7.42
N ILE A 107 -8.85 0.12 -7.48
CA ILE A 107 -9.62 0.21 -8.73
C ILE A 107 -10.09 1.63 -9.05
N ASN A 108 -9.52 2.61 -8.38
CA ASN A 108 -9.89 4.02 -8.46
C ASN A 108 -9.29 4.73 -9.69
N GLN A 109 -9.46 6.05 -9.76
CA GLN A 109 -8.92 6.92 -10.82
C GLN A 109 -9.34 6.50 -12.24
N GLY A 110 -10.61 6.20 -12.42
CA GLY A 110 -11.17 5.89 -13.74
C GLY A 110 -10.95 4.44 -14.22
N MET A 111 -10.43 3.53 -13.37
CA MET A 111 -10.38 2.10 -13.69
C MET A 111 -11.77 1.48 -13.67
N LEU A 112 -12.46 1.53 -12.53
CA LEU A 112 -13.83 1.07 -12.39
C LEU A 112 -14.72 2.18 -11.83
N SER A 113 -15.95 2.25 -12.32
CA SER A 113 -17.00 3.06 -11.70
C SER A 113 -17.80 2.24 -10.68
N LEU A 114 -18.55 2.92 -9.79
CA LEU A 114 -19.50 2.26 -8.89
C LEU A 114 -20.53 1.41 -9.67
N ASN A 115 -20.98 1.89 -10.82
CA ASN A 115 -21.86 1.11 -11.70
C ASN A 115 -21.14 -0.11 -12.31
N GLY A 116 -19.85 0.02 -12.64
CA GLY A 116 -19.01 -1.09 -13.09
C GLY A 116 -18.85 -2.15 -12.01
N ILE A 117 -18.59 -1.74 -10.75
CA ILE A 117 -18.56 -2.65 -9.60
C ILE A 117 -19.90 -3.37 -9.45
N GLN A 118 -21.03 -2.66 -9.55
CA GLN A 118 -22.34 -3.29 -9.47
C GLN A 118 -22.57 -4.34 -10.56
N LYS A 119 -22.10 -4.09 -11.80
CA LYS A 119 -22.16 -5.09 -12.88
C LYS A 119 -21.33 -6.32 -12.57
N ILE A 120 -20.12 -6.14 -12.00
CA ILE A 120 -19.27 -7.26 -11.57
C ILE A 120 -19.99 -8.10 -10.52
N LEU A 121 -20.58 -7.47 -9.51
CA LEU A 121 -21.33 -8.18 -8.46
C LEU A 121 -22.55 -8.93 -9.01
N ARG A 122 -23.29 -8.34 -9.95
CA ARG A 122 -24.43 -8.97 -10.62
C ARG A 122 -24.07 -10.09 -11.59
N SER A 123 -22.79 -10.26 -11.95
CA SER A 123 -22.35 -11.34 -12.84
C SER A 123 -22.43 -12.73 -12.19
N GLY A 124 -22.67 -12.81 -10.89
CA GLY A 124 -22.67 -14.05 -10.12
C GLY A 124 -21.30 -14.70 -9.94
N LYS A 125 -20.21 -14.03 -10.36
CA LYS A 125 -18.85 -14.52 -10.07
C LYS A 125 -18.45 -14.18 -8.62
N PRO A 126 -17.75 -15.07 -7.92
CA PRO A 126 -17.18 -14.78 -6.61
C PRO A 126 -16.25 -13.56 -6.68
N VAL A 127 -16.42 -12.63 -5.74
CA VAL A 127 -15.61 -11.41 -5.65
C VAL A 127 -14.84 -11.39 -4.34
N VAL A 128 -13.53 -11.25 -4.45
CA VAL A 128 -12.62 -10.93 -3.34
C VAL A 128 -12.15 -9.50 -3.54
N TRP A 129 -12.04 -8.71 -2.46
CA TRP A 129 -11.57 -7.33 -2.55
C TRP A 129 -10.48 -7.07 -1.51
N THR A 130 -9.23 -6.99 -1.98
CA THR A 130 -8.11 -6.59 -1.11
C THR A 130 -8.06 -5.08 -0.96
N MET A 131 -8.17 -4.64 0.28
CA MET A 131 -8.10 -3.24 0.69
C MET A 131 -6.65 -2.86 0.99
N HIS A 132 -6.10 -1.96 0.17
CA HIS A 132 -4.79 -1.34 0.40
C HIS A 132 -4.90 -0.03 1.18
N ASP A 133 -6.09 0.54 1.21
CA ASP A 133 -6.51 1.69 2.00
C ASP A 133 -7.97 1.53 2.43
N ILE A 134 -8.51 2.51 3.13
CA ILE A 134 -9.86 2.42 3.71
C ILE A 134 -10.99 2.83 2.72
N TRP A 135 -10.69 3.16 1.47
CA TRP A 135 -11.70 3.66 0.53
C TRP A 135 -12.91 2.74 0.33
N PRO A 136 -12.79 1.40 0.30
CA PRO A 136 -13.99 0.52 0.22
C PRO A 136 -14.94 0.69 1.40
N ALA A 137 -14.42 1.04 2.58
CA ALA A 137 -15.17 1.19 3.83
C ALA A 137 -15.60 2.65 4.12
N THR A 138 -15.19 3.63 3.29
CA THR A 138 -15.57 5.04 3.42
C THR A 138 -16.40 5.48 2.21
N ALA A 139 -16.84 6.75 2.18
CA ALA A 139 -17.49 7.30 1.00
C ALA A 139 -16.48 7.60 -0.13
N ILE A 140 -15.50 8.47 0.15
CA ILE A 140 -14.64 9.05 -0.89
C ILE A 140 -13.14 9.06 -0.54
N CYS A 141 -12.77 8.98 0.74
CA CYS A 141 -11.38 9.18 1.17
C CYS A 141 -10.59 7.87 1.27
N HIS A 142 -9.30 7.94 0.94
CA HIS A 142 -8.34 6.84 1.08
C HIS A 142 -7.72 6.79 2.49
N LEU A 143 -7.60 7.94 3.15
CA LEU A 143 -7.10 8.08 4.52
C LEU A 143 -8.13 8.82 5.37
N THR A 144 -8.48 8.28 6.52
CA THR A 144 -9.45 8.94 7.41
C THR A 144 -8.84 10.10 8.19
N LEU A 145 -7.53 10.09 8.43
CA LEU A 145 -6.82 11.09 9.24
C LEU A 145 -7.57 11.41 10.55
N GLY A 146 -8.07 10.38 11.24
CA GLY A 146 -8.81 10.48 12.48
C GLY A 146 -10.34 10.72 12.34
N CYS A 147 -10.88 10.89 11.13
CA CYS A 147 -12.33 10.96 10.93
C CYS A 147 -12.98 9.61 11.22
N ARG A 148 -14.09 9.60 11.96
CA ARG A 148 -14.87 8.41 12.34
C ARG A 148 -16.28 8.40 11.74
N ASN A 149 -16.62 9.31 10.83
CA ASN A 149 -17.98 9.39 10.26
C ASN A 149 -18.41 8.09 9.57
N PHE A 150 -17.47 7.37 8.94
CA PHE A 150 -17.73 6.10 8.24
C PHE A 150 -18.29 4.99 9.16
N VAL A 151 -18.14 5.13 10.47
CA VAL A 151 -18.70 4.18 11.45
C VAL A 151 -20.23 4.17 11.39
N ASN A 152 -20.83 5.32 11.10
CA ASN A 152 -22.29 5.48 10.99
C ASN A 152 -22.68 5.87 9.55
N ARG A 153 -22.28 7.07 9.12
CA ARG A 153 -22.56 7.62 7.81
C ARG A 153 -21.58 8.71 7.45
N CYS A 154 -20.95 8.61 6.28
CA CYS A 154 -20.14 9.71 5.77
C CYS A 154 -21.01 10.90 5.35
N ALA A 155 -20.76 12.04 5.94
CA ALA A 155 -21.28 13.37 5.65
C ALA A 155 -20.36 14.37 6.36
N ASN A 156 -20.50 15.68 6.13
CA ASN A 156 -19.67 16.74 6.73
C ASN A 156 -18.18 16.40 6.53
N CYS A 157 -17.79 16.16 5.29
CA CYS A 157 -16.47 15.62 4.97
C CYS A 157 -15.39 16.69 5.02
N LYS A 158 -14.39 16.51 5.87
CA LYS A 158 -13.27 17.44 6.05
C LYS A 158 -12.41 17.68 4.80
N TYR A 159 -12.48 16.78 3.82
CA TYR A 159 -11.80 16.96 2.53
C TYR A 159 -12.53 17.93 1.60
N LEU A 160 -13.78 18.25 1.88
CA LEU A 160 -14.59 19.17 1.08
C LEU A 160 -14.50 20.60 1.64
N PRO A 161 -14.73 21.63 0.80
CA PRO A 161 -14.71 23.02 1.20
C PRO A 161 -15.63 23.28 2.39
N GLY A 162 -15.18 24.09 3.35
CA GLY A 162 -15.95 24.41 4.55
C GLY A 162 -16.24 23.22 5.47
N GLY A 163 -15.57 22.07 5.29
CA GLY A 163 -15.84 20.85 6.07
C GLY A 163 -17.08 20.07 5.57
N GLY A 164 -17.56 20.35 4.36
CA GLY A 164 -18.70 19.69 3.76
C GLY A 164 -20.04 20.07 4.40
N GLY A 165 -21.03 19.17 4.31
CA GLY A 165 -22.37 19.32 4.87
C GLY A 165 -23.12 17.99 4.92
N ASN A 166 -24.34 18.00 5.49
CA ASN A 166 -25.14 16.76 5.65
C ASN A 166 -25.52 16.09 4.32
N ASN A 167 -25.59 16.85 3.23
CA ASN A 167 -25.91 16.37 1.88
C ASN A 167 -24.77 16.65 0.88
N ASP A 168 -23.53 16.63 1.34
CA ASP A 168 -22.34 16.84 0.52
C ASP A 168 -22.03 15.65 -0.42
N LEU A 169 -20.97 15.79 -1.21
CA LEU A 169 -20.50 14.76 -2.14
C LEU A 169 -20.25 13.41 -1.42
N SER A 170 -19.69 13.44 -0.22
CA SER A 170 -19.43 12.21 0.54
C SER A 170 -20.71 11.49 0.92
N SER A 171 -21.72 12.22 1.32
CA SER A 171 -23.07 11.69 1.62
C SER A 171 -23.74 11.06 0.39
N ALA A 172 -23.60 11.69 -0.79
CA ALA A 172 -24.15 11.16 -2.04
C ALA A 172 -23.46 9.85 -2.46
N VAL A 173 -22.13 9.82 -2.43
CA VAL A 173 -21.35 8.61 -2.76
C VAL A 173 -21.59 7.50 -1.73
N TRP A 174 -21.70 7.84 -0.44
CA TRP A 174 -22.04 6.89 0.63
C TRP A 174 -23.34 6.16 0.33
N ARG A 175 -24.44 6.89 0.06
CA ARG A 175 -25.73 6.28 -0.30
C ARG A 175 -25.63 5.36 -1.50
N LYS A 176 -24.88 5.77 -2.53
CA LYS A 176 -24.69 4.94 -3.72
C LYS A 176 -23.90 3.67 -3.42
N LYS A 177 -22.81 3.76 -2.65
CA LYS A 177 -22.07 2.57 -2.17
C LYS A 177 -22.96 1.66 -1.34
N GLN A 178 -23.74 2.22 -0.42
CA GLN A 178 -24.67 1.45 0.42
C GLN A 178 -25.66 0.65 -0.41
N GLN A 179 -26.27 1.26 -1.44
CA GLN A 179 -27.20 0.56 -2.36
C GLN A 179 -26.53 -0.57 -3.15
N ILE A 180 -25.27 -0.37 -3.57
CA ILE A 180 -24.53 -1.36 -4.35
C ILE A 180 -24.04 -2.53 -3.47
N LEU A 181 -23.68 -2.26 -2.23
CA LEU A 181 -23.06 -3.22 -1.32
C LEU A 181 -24.06 -3.93 -0.40
N ALA A 182 -25.31 -3.44 -0.31
CA ALA A 182 -26.32 -3.96 0.63
C ALA A 182 -26.53 -5.48 0.49
N ASP A 183 -26.69 -5.95 -0.76
CA ASP A 183 -26.95 -7.35 -1.09
C ASP A 183 -25.73 -8.05 -1.70
N ALA A 184 -24.56 -7.42 -1.62
CA ALA A 184 -23.35 -7.95 -2.23
C ALA A 184 -22.68 -8.98 -1.31
N ASN A 185 -22.28 -10.10 -1.88
CA ASN A 185 -21.47 -11.10 -1.21
C ASN A 185 -20.01 -10.94 -1.64
N ILE A 186 -19.26 -10.15 -0.87
CA ILE A 186 -17.85 -9.84 -1.14
C ILE A 186 -17.01 -10.36 0.02
N TYR A 187 -15.90 -11.03 -0.30
CA TYR A 187 -14.85 -11.32 0.65
C TYR A 187 -13.86 -10.17 0.69
N TYR A 188 -13.88 -9.38 1.76
CA TYR A 188 -12.89 -8.33 1.96
C TYR A 188 -11.65 -8.89 2.64
N VAL A 189 -10.48 -8.49 2.12
CA VAL A 189 -9.18 -8.79 2.70
C VAL A 189 -8.48 -7.46 3.00
N ALA A 190 -8.20 -7.19 4.26
CA ALA A 190 -7.40 -6.05 4.67
C ALA A 190 -5.91 -6.44 4.70
N CYS A 191 -5.01 -5.55 4.28
CA CYS A 191 -3.57 -5.85 4.30
C CYS A 191 -2.98 -5.91 5.73
N SER A 192 -3.70 -5.40 6.74
CA SER A 192 -3.30 -5.41 8.14
C SER A 192 -4.49 -5.68 9.06
N ARG A 193 -4.24 -6.17 10.26
CA ARG A 193 -5.27 -6.30 11.32
C ARG A 193 -5.82 -4.95 11.75
N TRP A 194 -4.97 -3.92 11.70
CA TRP A 194 -5.42 -2.55 11.94
C TRP A 194 -6.49 -2.14 10.93
N LEU A 195 -6.24 -2.32 9.62
CA LEU A 195 -7.22 -1.99 8.59
C LEU A 195 -8.45 -2.89 8.65
N GLU A 196 -8.29 -4.17 9.00
CA GLU A 196 -9.41 -5.08 9.24
C GLU A 196 -10.34 -4.54 10.33
N SER A 197 -9.77 -4.09 11.46
CA SER A 197 -10.52 -3.49 12.57
C SER A 197 -11.25 -2.21 12.15
N GLU A 198 -10.55 -1.32 11.42
CA GLU A 198 -11.16 -0.10 10.88
C GLU A 198 -12.31 -0.41 9.91
N ALA A 199 -12.10 -1.35 8.99
CA ALA A 199 -13.11 -1.75 8.01
C ALA A 199 -14.34 -2.41 8.67
N LYS A 200 -14.14 -3.27 9.67
CA LYS A 200 -15.24 -3.87 10.45
C LYS A 200 -16.08 -2.84 11.21
N SER A 201 -15.50 -1.70 11.55
CA SER A 201 -16.23 -0.62 12.21
C SER A 201 -17.13 0.18 11.23
N SER A 202 -16.97 0.02 9.91
CA SER A 202 -17.73 0.75 8.91
C SER A 202 -19.16 0.24 8.77
N ALA A 203 -20.14 1.16 8.78
CA ALA A 203 -21.52 0.81 8.51
C ALA A 203 -21.78 0.35 7.05
N LEU A 204 -20.91 0.71 6.08
CA LEU A 204 -20.98 0.19 4.71
C LEU A 204 -20.69 -1.30 4.61
N LEU A 205 -19.81 -1.80 5.47
CA LEU A 205 -19.33 -3.18 5.43
C LEU A 205 -19.94 -4.04 6.53
N LYS A 206 -20.96 -3.54 7.20
CA LYS A 206 -21.65 -4.29 8.26
C LYS A 206 -22.22 -5.60 7.69
N GLY A 207 -21.88 -6.72 8.33
CA GLY A 207 -22.32 -8.05 7.90
C GLY A 207 -21.46 -8.68 6.81
N GLN A 208 -20.51 -7.94 6.21
CA GLN A 208 -19.58 -8.48 5.23
C GLN A 208 -18.49 -9.34 5.89
N LYS A 209 -17.95 -10.29 5.14
CA LYS A 209 -16.79 -11.08 5.57
C LYS A 209 -15.51 -10.29 5.37
N ILE A 210 -14.79 -10.04 6.45
CA ILE A 210 -13.54 -9.28 6.44
C ILE A 210 -12.50 -10.06 7.22
N THR A 211 -11.34 -10.31 6.59
CA THR A 211 -10.16 -10.93 7.20
C THR A 211 -8.91 -10.12 6.89
N SER A 212 -7.81 -10.37 7.59
CA SER A 212 -6.53 -9.76 7.23
C SER A 212 -5.55 -10.77 6.65
N ILE A 213 -4.95 -10.39 5.51
CA ILE A 213 -3.83 -11.11 4.87
C ILE A 213 -2.83 -10.05 4.42
N PRO A 214 -1.58 -10.09 4.89
CA PRO A 214 -0.59 -9.09 4.53
C PRO A 214 -0.17 -9.17 3.06
N ASN A 215 0.49 -8.12 2.58
CA ASN A 215 1.09 -8.11 1.25
C ASN A 215 2.22 -9.15 1.16
N PRO A 216 2.39 -9.85 0.02
CA PRO A 216 3.50 -10.77 -0.16
C PRO A 216 4.78 -10.06 -0.58
N ILE A 217 5.93 -10.67 -0.22
CA ILE A 217 7.24 -10.29 -0.73
C ILE A 217 7.97 -11.51 -1.29
N ASP A 218 8.75 -11.29 -2.33
CA ASP A 218 9.62 -12.32 -2.91
C ASP A 218 10.95 -12.39 -2.14
N THR A 219 11.07 -13.38 -1.26
CA THR A 219 12.27 -13.59 -0.44
C THR A 219 13.45 -14.19 -1.22
N HIS A 220 13.28 -14.56 -2.48
CA HIS A 220 14.38 -14.94 -3.36
C HIS A 220 15.07 -13.69 -3.93
N ILE A 221 14.32 -12.63 -4.13
CA ILE A 221 14.82 -11.33 -4.62
C ILE A 221 15.26 -10.47 -3.45
N TYR A 222 14.34 -10.18 -2.50
CA TYR A 222 14.63 -9.40 -1.30
C TYR A 222 15.22 -10.32 -0.23
N LYS A 223 16.52 -10.30 -0.09
CA LYS A 223 17.28 -11.12 0.88
C LYS A 223 18.52 -10.41 1.34
N LYS A 224 19.03 -10.84 2.50
CA LYS A 224 20.31 -10.36 3.04
C LYS A 224 21.44 -10.67 2.07
N GLY A 225 22.19 -9.64 1.69
CA GLY A 225 23.36 -9.68 0.82
C GLY A 225 24.62 -9.17 1.53
N ASN A 226 25.67 -9.01 0.77
CA ASN A 226 26.91 -8.42 1.27
C ASN A 226 26.83 -6.90 1.29
N LYS A 227 26.85 -6.30 2.48
CA LYS A 227 26.75 -4.86 2.72
C LYS A 227 27.86 -4.07 2.03
N GLN A 228 29.09 -4.54 2.10
CA GLN A 228 30.23 -3.84 1.52
C GLN A 228 30.17 -3.80 0.00
N GLU A 229 29.81 -4.92 -0.64
CA GLU A 229 29.63 -4.98 -2.08
C GLU A 229 28.47 -4.09 -2.54
N ALA A 230 27.33 -4.08 -1.81
CA ALA A 230 26.20 -3.21 -2.10
C ALA A 230 26.60 -1.74 -2.05
N ARG A 231 27.38 -1.33 -1.02
CA ARG A 231 27.91 0.02 -0.90
C ARG A 231 28.86 0.38 -2.05
N GLN A 232 29.75 -0.53 -2.44
CA GLN A 232 30.65 -0.31 -3.58
C GLN A 232 29.87 -0.09 -4.89
N ARG A 233 28.87 -0.94 -5.17
CA ARG A 233 28.03 -0.78 -6.38
C ARG A 233 27.25 0.54 -6.42
N LEU A 234 26.91 1.07 -5.25
CA LEU A 234 26.16 2.32 -5.13
C LEU A 234 27.04 3.56 -4.94
N GLY A 235 28.36 3.41 -4.80
CA GLY A 235 29.29 4.51 -4.51
C GLY A 235 29.10 5.13 -3.13
N LEU A 236 28.66 4.32 -2.14
CA LEU A 236 28.41 4.77 -0.78
C LEU A 236 29.63 4.52 0.13
N PRO A 237 29.79 5.28 1.23
CA PRO A 237 30.91 5.11 2.16
C PRO A 237 30.88 3.73 2.82
N LEU A 238 32.08 3.11 2.92
CA LEU A 238 32.22 1.76 3.45
C LEU A 238 32.32 1.72 4.99
N ASP A 239 32.80 2.81 5.59
CA ASP A 239 33.16 2.94 7.01
C ASP A 239 32.12 3.73 7.85
N LYS A 240 31.07 4.25 7.23
CA LYS A 240 30.06 5.06 7.93
C LYS A 240 28.82 4.24 8.31
N LYS A 241 28.14 4.64 9.38
CA LYS A 241 26.77 4.18 9.65
C LYS A 241 25.81 4.88 8.67
N LEU A 242 24.94 4.10 8.01
CA LEU A 242 24.01 4.60 7.01
C LEU A 242 22.57 4.41 7.45
N VAL A 243 21.86 5.53 7.61
CA VAL A 243 20.41 5.59 7.80
C VAL A 243 19.76 5.63 6.42
N LEU A 244 18.81 4.76 6.13
CA LEU A 244 18.06 4.76 4.88
C LEU A 244 16.65 5.32 5.09
N PHE A 245 16.26 6.26 4.25
CA PHE A 245 14.87 6.68 4.05
C PHE A 245 14.46 6.38 2.62
N ALA A 246 13.28 5.75 2.42
CA ALA A 246 12.76 5.43 1.09
C ALA A 246 11.30 5.82 0.95
N SER A 247 10.99 6.52 -0.16
CA SER A 247 9.62 6.90 -0.52
C SER A 247 9.53 7.14 -2.03
N GLN A 248 8.38 6.85 -2.64
CA GLN A 248 8.18 7.15 -4.07
C GLN A 248 8.39 8.65 -4.37
N ARG A 249 7.94 9.53 -3.46
CA ARG A 249 8.16 10.98 -3.47
C ARG A 249 8.57 11.44 -2.09
N VAL A 250 9.82 11.84 -1.94
CA VAL A 250 10.43 12.21 -0.65
C VAL A 250 9.77 13.44 -0.03
N THR A 251 9.29 14.37 -0.85
CA THR A 251 8.61 15.60 -0.42
C THR A 251 7.15 15.41 -0.01
N ASN A 252 6.63 14.16 0.00
CA ASN A 252 5.29 13.90 0.49
C ASN A 252 5.25 14.06 2.02
N GLU A 253 4.51 15.05 2.50
CA GLU A 253 4.37 15.35 3.93
C GLU A 253 3.95 14.14 4.77
N ASN A 254 3.08 13.27 4.22
CA ASN A 254 2.65 12.05 4.91
C ASN A 254 3.81 11.08 5.22
N LYS A 255 4.95 11.20 4.53
CA LYS A 255 6.14 10.37 4.77
C LYS A 255 7.02 10.87 5.90
N GLY A 256 6.74 12.06 6.45
CA GLY A 256 7.29 12.55 7.70
C GLY A 256 8.76 12.96 7.62
N MET A 257 9.25 13.43 6.47
CA MET A 257 10.64 13.88 6.31
C MET A 257 11.03 14.93 7.37
N SER A 258 10.14 15.84 7.71
CA SER A 258 10.41 16.85 8.74
C SER A 258 10.70 16.26 10.13
N TYR A 259 10.01 15.16 10.47
CA TYR A 259 10.30 14.42 11.72
C TYR A 259 11.63 13.67 11.65
N LEU A 260 12.01 13.18 10.47
CA LEU A 260 13.31 12.54 10.28
C LEU A 260 14.44 13.58 10.45
N VAL A 261 14.33 14.74 9.82
CA VAL A 261 15.31 15.85 9.97
C VAL A 261 15.47 16.22 11.45
N ASP A 262 14.35 16.42 12.15
CA ASP A 262 14.38 16.77 13.59
C ASP A 262 14.97 15.62 14.45
N ALA A 263 14.65 14.37 14.16
CA ALA A 263 15.21 13.21 14.84
C ALA A 263 16.72 13.09 14.60
N LEU A 264 17.18 13.26 13.36
CA LEU A 264 18.60 13.20 13.01
C LEU A 264 19.42 14.32 13.67
N THR A 265 18.83 15.50 13.87
CA THR A 265 19.46 16.60 14.65
C THR A 265 19.69 16.22 16.13
N LYS A 266 18.83 15.35 16.67
CA LYS A 266 18.89 14.88 18.06
C LYS A 266 19.68 13.55 18.19
N CYS A 267 20.01 12.91 17.07
CA CYS A 267 20.72 11.63 17.08
C CYS A 267 22.16 11.80 17.57
N GLN A 268 22.55 11.01 18.57
CA GLN A 268 23.90 11.07 19.16
C GLN A 268 24.93 10.23 18.40
N THR A 269 24.47 9.37 17.46
CA THR A 269 25.34 8.49 16.68
C THR A 269 25.80 9.20 15.42
N PRO A 270 27.12 9.30 15.15
CA PRO A 270 27.60 9.77 13.86
C PRO A 270 27.12 8.84 12.73
N CYS A 271 26.36 9.38 11.81
CA CYS A 271 25.81 8.65 10.67
C CYS A 271 25.66 9.55 9.45
N GLU A 272 25.51 8.94 8.27
CA GLU A 272 25.12 9.62 7.04
C GLU A 272 23.76 9.06 6.57
N ILE A 273 23.03 9.80 5.75
CA ILE A 273 21.71 9.38 5.29
C ILE A 273 21.71 9.05 3.80
N VAL A 274 21.11 7.92 3.44
CA VAL A 274 20.79 7.52 2.07
C VAL A 274 19.32 7.79 1.81
N ILE A 275 19.00 8.46 0.73
CA ILE A 275 17.63 8.84 0.36
C ILE A 275 17.27 8.20 -0.98
N LEU A 276 16.31 7.28 -0.95
CA LEU A 276 15.78 6.62 -2.14
C LEU A 276 14.40 7.20 -2.49
N GLY A 277 14.26 7.80 -3.66
CA GLY A 277 12.97 8.27 -4.17
C GLY A 277 13.08 9.55 -4.99
N GLY A 278 11.99 9.87 -5.67
CA GLY A 278 11.89 11.11 -6.45
C GLY A 278 11.95 12.35 -5.57
N HIS A 279 12.60 13.40 -6.08
CA HIS A 279 12.80 14.69 -5.39
C HIS A 279 13.75 14.59 -4.16
N ALA A 280 14.65 13.62 -4.14
CA ALA A 280 15.58 13.41 -3.04
C ALA A 280 16.52 14.63 -2.85
N GLU A 281 16.94 15.28 -3.93
CA GLU A 281 17.81 16.45 -3.91
C GLU A 281 17.17 17.65 -3.21
N GLU A 282 15.84 17.79 -3.26
CA GLU A 282 15.12 18.94 -2.68
C GLU A 282 15.18 18.96 -1.14
N VAL A 283 15.51 17.85 -0.51
CA VAL A 283 15.54 17.75 0.97
C VAL A 283 16.96 17.72 1.54
N VAL A 284 18.00 17.62 0.70
CA VAL A 284 19.40 17.47 1.12
C VAL A 284 19.85 18.64 2.00
N GLU A 285 19.51 19.88 1.61
CA GLU A 285 19.92 21.09 2.36
C GLU A 285 19.28 21.21 3.74
N GLN A 286 18.19 20.48 4.00
CA GLN A 286 17.50 20.47 5.29
C GLN A 286 18.12 19.50 6.29
N LEU A 287 19.03 18.63 5.84
CA LEU A 287 19.57 17.56 6.65
C LEU A 287 20.78 18.02 7.45
N PRO A 288 20.90 17.63 8.74
CA PRO A 288 22.00 18.05 9.61
C PRO A 288 23.30 17.29 9.36
N MET A 289 23.32 16.35 8.42
CA MET A 289 24.44 15.48 8.10
C MET A 289 24.56 15.26 6.59
N LYS A 290 25.66 14.63 6.18
CA LYS A 290 25.88 14.28 4.77
C LYS A 290 24.81 13.33 4.27
N ALA A 291 24.22 13.68 3.13
CA ALA A 291 23.18 12.93 2.46
C ALA A 291 23.68 12.36 1.12
N HIS A 292 23.14 11.17 0.78
CA HIS A 292 23.37 10.47 -0.47
C HIS A 292 22.04 10.27 -1.20
N PRO A 293 21.59 11.24 -2.00
CA PRO A 293 20.37 11.12 -2.79
C PRO A 293 20.60 10.14 -3.96
N LEU A 294 19.80 9.07 -4.02
CA LEU A 294 19.87 8.07 -5.09
C LEU A 294 18.79 8.27 -6.17
N GLY A 295 17.90 9.25 -5.96
CA GLY A 295 16.80 9.50 -6.87
C GLY A 295 15.77 8.35 -6.94
N TYR A 296 14.94 8.37 -7.97
CA TYR A 296 13.94 7.33 -8.19
C TYR A 296 14.57 6.13 -8.93
N VAL A 297 14.45 4.93 -8.34
CA VAL A 297 14.98 3.69 -8.87
C VAL A 297 13.85 2.73 -9.21
N ASN A 298 13.85 2.18 -10.42
CA ASN A 298 12.90 1.17 -10.91
C ASN A 298 13.50 -0.24 -10.96
N ASP A 299 14.81 -0.36 -10.94
CA ASP A 299 15.50 -1.64 -10.97
C ASP A 299 15.41 -2.33 -9.61
N GLU A 300 14.81 -3.52 -9.60
CA GLU A 300 14.52 -4.26 -8.37
C GLU A 300 15.81 -4.74 -7.67
N GLN A 301 16.84 -5.11 -8.44
CA GLN A 301 18.13 -5.51 -7.87
C GLN A 301 18.86 -4.32 -7.23
N ARG A 302 18.80 -3.15 -7.87
CA ARG A 302 19.38 -1.92 -7.32
C ARG A 302 18.65 -1.49 -6.04
N ILE A 303 17.33 -1.66 -5.97
CA ILE A 303 16.55 -1.42 -4.73
C ILE A 303 17.03 -2.37 -3.62
N VAL A 304 17.23 -3.65 -3.91
CA VAL A 304 17.79 -4.62 -2.95
C VAL A 304 19.17 -4.22 -2.48
N ASP A 305 20.05 -3.73 -3.38
CA ASP A 305 21.36 -3.21 -3.00
C ASP A 305 21.24 -2.01 -2.04
N VAL A 306 20.28 -1.10 -2.28
CA VAL A 306 20.05 0.06 -1.39
C VAL A 306 19.67 -0.40 0.02
N TYR A 307 18.76 -1.38 0.15
CA TYR A 307 18.45 -1.93 1.47
C TYR A 307 19.68 -2.60 2.09
N ASN A 308 20.38 -3.45 1.35
CA ASN A 308 21.58 -4.15 1.88
C ASN A 308 22.72 -3.21 2.27
N ALA A 309 22.80 -2.01 1.69
CA ALA A 309 23.81 -1.00 2.04
C ALA A 309 23.54 -0.32 3.39
N ALA A 310 22.30 -0.32 3.87
CA ALA A 310 21.87 0.40 5.05
C ALA A 310 22.21 -0.34 6.37
N ASP A 311 22.35 0.42 7.45
CA ASP A 311 22.45 -0.11 8.81
C ASP A 311 21.09 -0.07 9.52
N VAL A 312 20.25 0.91 9.19
CA VAL A 312 18.88 1.04 9.70
C VAL A 312 17.98 1.68 8.64
N PHE A 313 16.75 1.19 8.51
CA PHE A 313 15.72 1.81 7.71
C PHE A 313 14.78 2.62 8.59
N VAL A 314 14.50 3.88 8.23
CA VAL A 314 13.64 4.77 9.02
C VAL A 314 12.43 5.20 8.23
N LEU A 315 11.22 4.97 8.76
CA LEU A 315 9.95 5.35 8.14
C LEU A 315 9.07 6.13 9.13
N PRO A 316 9.21 7.47 9.24
CA PRO A 316 8.42 8.30 10.14
C PRO A 316 7.09 8.75 9.54
N SER A 317 6.42 7.87 8.81
CA SER A 317 5.16 8.17 8.15
C SER A 317 4.05 8.54 9.14
N LEU A 318 3.21 9.49 8.73
CA LEU A 318 2.08 9.99 9.54
C LEU A 318 0.79 9.17 9.34
N SER A 319 0.71 8.41 8.26
CA SER A 319 -0.39 7.49 7.99
C SER A 319 0.10 6.36 7.09
N GLU A 320 -0.09 5.14 7.51
CA GLU A 320 0.25 3.92 6.75
C GLU A 320 -0.82 2.85 7.01
N ASN A 321 -0.97 1.95 6.04
CA ASN A 321 -1.66 0.69 6.27
C ASN A 321 -0.63 -0.41 6.61
N LEU A 322 0.05 -0.92 5.59
CA LEU A 322 1.13 -1.91 5.73
C LEU A 322 2.23 -1.57 4.70
N PRO A 323 3.26 -0.83 5.09
CA PRO A 323 4.24 -0.30 4.14
C PRO A 323 5.17 -1.38 3.58
N ASN A 324 5.10 -1.65 2.28
CA ASN A 324 5.98 -2.62 1.61
C ASN A 324 7.48 -2.35 1.88
N THR A 325 7.88 -1.10 2.08
CA THR A 325 9.27 -0.70 2.32
C THR A 325 9.82 -1.26 3.63
N ILE A 326 9.01 -1.42 4.67
CA ILE A 326 9.41 -2.09 5.93
C ILE A 326 9.64 -3.58 5.65
N MET A 327 8.72 -4.25 4.96
CA MET A 327 8.89 -5.66 4.59
C MET A 327 10.14 -5.88 3.74
N GLU A 328 10.41 -4.98 2.79
CA GLU A 328 11.59 -5.02 1.91
C GLU A 328 12.89 -4.87 2.70
N ALA A 329 12.96 -3.89 3.59
CA ALA A 329 14.11 -3.69 4.48
C ALA A 329 14.34 -4.91 5.37
N MET A 330 13.29 -5.40 6.03
CA MET A 330 13.35 -6.57 6.92
C MET A 330 13.75 -7.85 6.18
N ALA A 331 13.27 -8.04 4.94
CA ALA A 331 13.67 -9.18 4.10
C ALA A 331 15.18 -9.15 3.78
N CYS A 332 15.76 -7.96 3.62
CA CYS A 332 17.19 -7.75 3.46
C CYS A 332 17.95 -7.78 4.82
N GLY A 333 17.28 -8.08 5.92
CA GLY A 333 17.87 -8.15 7.26
C GLY A 333 18.24 -6.78 7.85
N VAL A 334 17.57 -5.71 7.41
CA VAL A 334 17.79 -4.35 7.92
C VAL A 334 16.76 -4.04 9.00
N PRO A 335 17.17 -3.73 10.24
CA PRO A 335 16.26 -3.32 11.29
C PRO A 335 15.55 -2.01 10.93
N CYS A 336 14.28 -1.89 11.32
CA CYS A 336 13.45 -0.76 10.97
C CYS A 336 13.10 0.08 12.20
N VAL A 337 13.09 1.40 12.04
CA VAL A 337 12.62 2.37 13.04
C VAL A 337 11.47 3.16 12.43
N ALA A 338 10.29 3.14 13.05
CA ALA A 338 9.12 3.79 12.50
C ALA A 338 8.15 4.26 13.58
N PHE A 339 7.26 5.18 13.25
CA PHE A 339 6.19 5.61 14.16
C PHE A 339 5.14 4.52 14.39
N LYS A 340 4.54 4.53 15.58
CA LYS A 340 3.38 3.70 15.94
C LYS A 340 2.14 4.19 15.21
N VAL A 341 1.95 3.77 13.95
CA VAL A 341 0.80 4.17 13.12
C VAL A 341 0.35 3.03 12.21
N GLY A 342 -0.98 2.88 12.04
CA GLY A 342 -1.56 1.87 11.16
C GLY A 342 -1.12 0.45 11.49
N GLY A 343 -0.73 -0.30 10.47
CA GLY A 343 -0.22 -1.67 10.60
C GLY A 343 1.28 -1.79 10.89
N ILE A 344 2.02 -0.68 11.02
CA ILE A 344 3.47 -0.72 11.31
C ILE A 344 3.81 -1.57 12.55
N PRO A 345 3.05 -1.49 13.68
CA PRO A 345 3.30 -2.35 14.83
C PRO A 345 3.03 -3.86 14.60
N GLU A 346 2.49 -4.22 13.44
CA GLU A 346 2.31 -5.62 13.06
C GLU A 346 3.56 -6.15 12.33
N GLU A 347 4.31 -5.27 11.66
CA GLU A 347 5.56 -5.59 10.98
C GLU A 347 6.74 -5.55 11.94
N ILE A 348 6.84 -4.48 12.72
CA ILE A 348 7.95 -4.28 13.66
C ILE A 348 7.56 -4.76 15.06
N ASP A 349 8.20 -5.83 15.52
CA ASP A 349 8.16 -6.25 16.92
C ASP A 349 9.17 -5.41 17.69
N HIS A 350 8.68 -4.45 18.48
CA HIS A 350 9.50 -3.46 19.19
C HIS A 350 10.60 -4.11 20.00
N LEU A 351 11.84 -3.64 19.82
CA LEU A 351 13.09 -4.12 20.42
C LEU A 351 13.50 -5.55 20.04
N LYS A 352 12.81 -6.20 19.07
CA LYS A 352 13.16 -7.55 18.60
C LYS A 352 13.70 -7.54 17.17
N ASN A 353 13.03 -6.85 16.24
CA ASN A 353 13.47 -6.72 14.86
C ASN A 353 13.54 -5.27 14.39
N GLY A 354 13.34 -4.32 15.31
CA GLY A 354 13.33 -2.89 15.06
C GLY A 354 12.74 -2.11 16.24
N TYR A 355 12.45 -0.83 16.01
CA TYR A 355 11.95 0.09 17.03
C TYR A 355 10.67 0.78 16.57
N VAL A 356 9.63 0.69 17.37
CA VAL A 356 8.37 1.41 17.15
C VAL A 356 8.35 2.63 18.04
N ALA A 357 8.58 3.80 17.45
CA ALA A 357 8.61 5.07 18.14
C ALA A 357 7.18 5.64 18.37
N ALA A 358 7.02 6.44 19.40
CA ALA A 358 5.77 7.14 19.68
C ALA A 358 5.39 8.04 18.49
N TYR A 359 4.09 8.06 18.19
CA TYR A 359 3.57 8.79 17.02
C TYR A 359 3.88 10.29 17.10
N ARG A 360 4.51 10.82 16.05
CA ARG A 360 4.95 12.22 15.92
C ARG A 360 5.96 12.68 16.96
N ASP A 361 6.67 11.77 17.57
CA ASP A 361 7.74 12.09 18.53
C ASP A 361 9.12 11.92 17.88
N ALA A 362 9.72 13.02 17.45
CA ALA A 362 11.05 13.01 16.83
C ALA A 362 12.16 12.64 17.83
N ALA A 363 11.98 12.90 19.14
CA ALA A 363 12.95 12.52 20.15
C ALA A 363 12.95 11.00 20.38
N ASP A 364 11.79 10.37 20.44
CA ASP A 364 11.67 8.92 20.54
C ASP A 364 12.13 8.23 19.23
N LEU A 365 11.89 8.86 18.07
CA LEU A 365 12.45 8.38 16.79
C LEU A 365 13.99 8.42 16.80
N ALA A 366 14.60 9.51 17.30
CA ALA A 366 16.04 9.64 17.46
C ALA A 366 16.63 8.58 18.40
N LYS A 367 15.95 8.33 19.53
CA LYS A 367 16.29 7.24 20.45
C LYS A 367 16.28 5.89 19.75
N GLY A 368 15.26 5.59 18.95
CA GLY A 368 15.18 4.34 18.19
C GLY A 368 16.30 4.19 17.17
N ILE A 369 16.68 5.28 16.48
CA ILE A 369 17.80 5.29 15.53
C ILE A 369 19.13 5.01 16.28
N THR A 370 19.40 5.72 17.38
CA THR A 370 20.59 5.54 18.22
C THR A 370 20.67 4.10 18.73
N TRP A 371 19.58 3.59 19.29
CA TRP A 371 19.49 2.20 19.78
C TRP A 371 19.83 1.19 18.70
N ALA A 372 19.25 1.32 17.50
CA ALA A 372 19.49 0.37 16.40
C ALA A 372 20.93 0.44 15.86
N LEU A 373 21.58 1.61 15.91
CA LEU A 373 22.93 1.81 15.38
C LEU A 373 24.06 1.47 16.37
N GLN A 374 23.83 1.56 17.69
CA GLN A 374 24.87 1.46 18.72
C GLN A 374 24.61 0.43 19.81
N GLU A 375 23.36 0.32 20.30
CA GLU A 375 23.07 -0.41 21.53
C GLU A 375 22.61 -1.86 21.26
N ALA A 376 21.90 -2.07 20.16
CA ALA A 376 21.32 -3.35 19.83
C ALA A 376 22.31 -4.31 19.16
N ASP A 377 22.15 -5.60 19.41
CA ASP A 377 22.81 -6.64 18.63
C ASP A 377 22.23 -6.70 17.22
N TYR A 378 22.93 -6.08 16.27
CA TYR A 378 22.52 -5.97 14.87
C TYR A 378 22.23 -7.33 14.24
N GLU A 379 23.06 -8.34 14.50
CA GLU A 379 22.88 -9.66 13.87
C GLU A 379 21.61 -10.34 14.40
N SER A 380 21.32 -10.23 15.68
CA SER A 380 20.07 -10.70 16.27
C SER A 380 18.86 -9.97 15.67
N LEU A 381 18.89 -8.64 15.58
CA LEU A 381 17.80 -7.86 14.94
C LEU A 381 17.58 -8.29 13.49
N SER A 382 18.67 -8.44 12.72
CA SER A 382 18.65 -8.85 11.32
C SER A 382 18.01 -10.23 11.14
N GLN A 383 18.41 -11.20 11.96
CA GLN A 383 17.85 -12.56 11.92
C GLN A 383 16.35 -12.57 12.27
N GLN A 384 15.94 -11.83 13.30
CA GLN A 384 14.54 -11.73 13.69
C GLN A 384 13.68 -11.04 12.61
N ALA A 385 14.22 -10.02 11.93
CA ALA A 385 13.56 -9.36 10.82
C ALA A 385 13.31 -10.34 9.64
N ILE A 386 14.35 -11.06 9.21
CA ILE A 386 14.27 -12.07 8.15
C ILE A 386 13.31 -13.19 8.54
N HIS A 387 13.39 -13.68 9.77
CA HIS A 387 12.51 -14.74 10.27
C HIS A 387 11.04 -14.33 10.18
N LYS A 388 10.70 -13.13 10.67
CA LYS A 388 9.31 -12.61 10.62
C LYS A 388 8.81 -12.50 9.19
N VAL A 389 9.62 -11.97 8.26
CA VAL A 389 9.26 -11.87 6.85
C VAL A 389 9.01 -13.24 6.24
N SER A 390 9.88 -14.20 6.48
CA SER A 390 9.74 -15.57 6.00
C SER A 390 8.43 -16.22 6.46
N GLN A 391 8.10 -16.07 7.73
CA GLN A 391 6.91 -16.69 8.32
C GLN A 391 5.59 -16.00 7.91
N CYS A 392 5.59 -14.67 7.85
CA CYS A 392 4.34 -13.91 7.75
C CYS A 392 4.07 -13.37 6.33
N TYR A 393 5.12 -12.99 5.59
CA TYR A 393 5.02 -12.17 4.38
C TYR A 393 5.58 -12.84 3.13
N SER A 394 6.19 -14.03 3.22
CA SER A 394 6.68 -14.75 2.04
C SER A 394 5.57 -15.05 1.05
N GLN A 395 5.91 -15.11 -0.24
CA GLN A 395 4.95 -15.43 -1.32
C GLN A 395 4.15 -16.70 -1.00
N GLN A 396 4.81 -17.74 -0.50
CA GLN A 396 4.16 -19.01 -0.17
C GLN A 396 3.15 -18.84 0.98
N SER A 397 3.57 -18.23 2.10
CA SER A 397 2.70 -18.03 3.26
C SER A 397 1.45 -17.22 2.92
N VAL A 398 1.60 -16.17 2.10
CA VAL A 398 0.48 -15.30 1.70
C VAL A 398 -0.40 -15.98 0.66
N ALA A 399 0.18 -16.65 -0.36
CA ALA A 399 -0.59 -17.34 -1.39
C ALA A 399 -1.51 -18.43 -0.80
N LEU A 400 -1.04 -19.19 0.19
CA LEU A 400 -1.84 -20.21 0.87
C LEU A 400 -3.06 -19.63 1.57
N LYS A 401 -2.92 -18.48 2.24
CA LYS A 401 -4.04 -17.78 2.87
C LYS A 401 -5.08 -17.28 1.85
N TYR A 402 -4.62 -16.77 0.69
CA TYR A 402 -5.54 -16.36 -0.37
C TYR A 402 -6.22 -17.55 -1.05
N LEU A 403 -5.54 -18.70 -1.17
CA LEU A 403 -6.17 -19.93 -1.66
C LEU A 403 -7.37 -20.33 -0.81
N ASP A 404 -7.25 -20.27 0.52
CA ASP A 404 -8.36 -20.53 1.44
C ASP A 404 -9.51 -19.55 1.23
N VAL A 405 -9.23 -18.26 1.13
CA VAL A 405 -10.24 -17.22 0.84
C VAL A 405 -10.95 -17.49 -0.50
N TYR A 406 -10.21 -17.86 -1.54
CA TYR A 406 -10.83 -18.16 -2.84
C TYR A 406 -11.69 -19.42 -2.80
N GLN A 407 -11.27 -20.46 -2.07
CA GLN A 407 -12.09 -21.66 -1.86
C GLN A 407 -13.38 -21.35 -1.13
N GLN A 408 -13.31 -20.54 -0.08
CA GLN A 408 -14.48 -20.08 0.64
C GLN A 408 -15.40 -19.23 -0.25
N ALA A 409 -14.86 -18.33 -1.07
CA ALA A 409 -15.65 -17.50 -1.99
C ALA A 409 -16.35 -18.34 -3.08
N LEU A 410 -15.71 -19.39 -3.57
CA LEU A 410 -16.29 -20.35 -4.52
C LEU A 410 -17.38 -21.23 -3.87
N ALA A 411 -17.18 -21.68 -2.64
CA ALA A 411 -18.16 -22.49 -1.94
C ALA A 411 -19.48 -21.74 -1.70
N PHE A 412 -19.41 -20.43 -1.39
CA PHE A 412 -20.60 -19.59 -1.22
C PHE A 412 -21.50 -19.51 -2.45
N LYS A 413 -20.91 -19.60 -3.67
CA LYS A 413 -21.69 -19.63 -4.90
C LYS A 413 -22.56 -20.88 -5.03
N ASN A 414 -22.12 -22.00 -4.47
CA ASN A 414 -22.81 -23.29 -4.61
C ASN A 414 -23.98 -23.46 -3.60
N TYR A 415 -24.05 -22.65 -2.54
CA TYR A 415 -25.09 -22.72 -1.51
C TYR A 415 -26.10 -21.58 -1.55
N GLY A 416 -25.96 -20.65 -2.52
CA GLY A 416 -26.80 -19.44 -2.67
C GLY A 416 -27.75 -19.50 -3.88
N LEU A 417 -28.17 -20.72 -4.32
CA LEU A 417 -29.23 -20.97 -5.30
C LEU A 417 -30.48 -21.51 -4.61
#